data_e27507d1c5dc3c13ef408a474f598ebe
#
_entry.id   e27507d1c5dc3c13ef408a474f598ebe
#
_cell.length_a   1.000
_cell.length_b   1.000
_cell.length_c   1.000
_cell.angle_alpha   90.00
_cell.angle_beta   90.00
_cell.angle_gamma   90.00
#
_symmetry.space_group_name_H-M   'P 1'
#
loop_
_entity.id
_entity.type
_entity.pdbx_description
1 polymer ?
#
loop_
_entity_poly.entity_id
_entity_poly.type
_entity_poly.pdbx_seq_one_letter_code
_entity_poly.pdbx_strand_id
1 'polypeptide(L)'
;NPSKLPPVDRIEEIREPIDTVTIFVPPEFVGTVIKLCQEKRGIQKNLAYHGRQVVLTYELPLAEIVLDFFDTLKSLTRGYASMDYDFLEFRASDVVKVDMLINGDKVDPLSSIIHRSSARRRGREIAAKLRELIPRQMYDVAIQAAIGAEIIARENVKALRKNVLAKCYGGDITRKRKLLEKIGRAHV
;
A
#
# COMPACT_ATOMS: atom_id res chain seq x y z
N ASN A 1 -11.85 -5.32 7.10
CA ASN A 1 -10.83 -5.01 8.10
C ASN A 1 -9.74 -6.07 8.05
N PRO A 2 -8.49 -5.72 7.67
CA PRO A 2 -7.39 -6.68 7.54
C PRO A 2 -7.08 -7.51 8.78
N SER A 3 -7.28 -6.92 9.98
CA SER A 3 -7.03 -7.62 11.26
C SER A 3 -8.06 -8.73 11.56
N LYS A 4 -9.23 -8.70 10.91
CA LYS A 4 -10.29 -9.71 11.05
C LYS A 4 -10.24 -10.79 9.96
N LEU A 5 -9.27 -10.72 9.04
CA LEU A 5 -9.13 -11.73 8.00
C LEU A 5 -8.71 -13.06 8.64
N PRO A 6 -9.42 -14.17 8.38
CA PRO A 6 -9.03 -15.48 8.88
C PRO A 6 -7.68 -15.93 8.28
N PRO A 7 -7.02 -16.94 8.88
CA PRO A 7 -5.81 -17.54 8.31
C PRO A 7 -6.05 -18.02 6.88
N VAL A 8 -5.03 -17.91 6.03
CA VAL A 8 -5.11 -18.23 4.59
C VAL A 8 -5.62 -19.67 4.35
N ASP A 9 -5.24 -20.60 5.21
CA ASP A 9 -5.64 -22.01 5.13
C ASP A 9 -7.15 -22.26 5.30
N ARG A 10 -7.88 -21.27 5.81
CA ARG A 10 -9.33 -21.33 6.04
C ARG A 10 -10.13 -20.49 5.04
N ILE A 11 -9.45 -19.89 4.07
CA ILE A 11 -10.07 -19.05 3.05
C ILE A 11 -10.16 -19.84 1.76
N GLU A 12 -11.37 -20.11 1.30
CA GLU A 12 -11.61 -20.75 0.01
C GLU A 12 -11.43 -19.74 -1.13
N GLU A 13 -12.00 -18.56 -1.00
CA GLU A 13 -11.97 -17.52 -2.03
C GLU A 13 -12.10 -16.13 -1.39
N ILE A 14 -11.40 -15.15 -1.96
CA ILE A 14 -11.59 -13.74 -1.62
C ILE A 14 -12.20 -13.03 -2.83
N ARG A 15 -13.30 -12.30 -2.60
CA ARG A 15 -13.96 -11.51 -3.63
C ARG A 15 -13.78 -10.03 -3.34
N GLU A 16 -13.48 -9.26 -4.38
CA GLU A 16 -13.45 -7.80 -4.32
C GLU A 16 -14.64 -7.19 -5.08
N PRO A 17 -15.18 -6.05 -4.62
CA PRO A 17 -16.21 -5.34 -5.35
C PRO A 17 -15.63 -4.74 -6.62
N ILE A 18 -16.35 -4.94 -7.73
CA ILE A 18 -16.04 -4.38 -9.03
C ILE A 18 -17.13 -3.37 -9.37
N ASP A 19 -16.71 -2.20 -9.81
CA ASP A 19 -17.60 -1.13 -10.24
C ASP A 19 -17.50 -0.93 -11.75
N THR A 20 -18.62 -0.55 -12.36
CA THR A 20 -18.67 0.00 -13.71
C THR A 20 -18.36 1.48 -13.63
N VAL A 21 -17.27 1.90 -14.23
CA VAL A 21 -16.81 3.29 -14.27
C VAL A 21 -17.02 3.87 -15.65
N THR A 22 -17.77 4.96 -15.73
CA THR A 22 -17.98 5.72 -16.96
C THR A 22 -17.19 7.01 -16.89
N ILE A 23 -16.25 7.21 -17.82
CA ILE A 23 -15.36 8.37 -17.87
C ILE A 23 -15.66 9.19 -19.11
N PHE A 24 -15.91 10.47 -18.92
CA PHE A 24 -16.10 11.46 -19.98
C PHE A 24 -14.82 12.27 -20.12
N VAL A 25 -14.23 12.30 -21.30
CA VAL A 25 -12.92 12.92 -21.50
C VAL A 25 -12.79 13.49 -22.93
N PRO A 26 -12.08 14.63 -23.13
CA PRO A 26 -11.73 15.11 -24.46
C PRO A 26 -10.84 14.11 -25.21
N PRO A 27 -10.93 14.03 -26.56
CA PRO A 27 -10.17 13.06 -27.36
C PRO A 27 -8.65 13.08 -27.13
N GLU A 28 -8.09 14.25 -26.84
CA GLU A 28 -6.64 14.44 -26.61
C GLU A 28 -6.10 13.68 -25.39
N PHE A 29 -6.95 13.40 -24.39
CA PHE A 29 -6.55 12.71 -23.15
C PHE A 29 -6.91 11.22 -23.12
N VAL A 30 -7.60 10.70 -24.14
CA VAL A 30 -8.09 9.31 -24.17
C VAL A 30 -6.96 8.30 -23.91
N GLY A 31 -5.83 8.44 -24.62
CA GLY A 31 -4.69 7.54 -24.45
C GLY A 31 -4.12 7.54 -23.02
N THR A 32 -4.06 8.70 -22.38
CA THR A 32 -3.59 8.84 -21.00
C THR A 32 -4.55 8.19 -20.00
N VAL A 33 -5.86 8.35 -20.23
CA VAL A 33 -6.89 7.75 -19.37
C VAL A 33 -6.93 6.22 -19.54
N ILE A 34 -6.79 5.72 -20.75
CA ILE A 34 -6.70 4.27 -21.01
C ILE A 34 -5.51 3.68 -20.22
N LYS A 35 -4.34 4.32 -20.29
CA LYS A 35 -3.17 3.88 -19.55
C LYS A 35 -3.40 3.87 -18.02
N LEU A 36 -4.01 4.93 -17.49
CA LEU A 36 -4.38 5.00 -16.08
C LEU A 36 -5.30 3.84 -15.68
N CYS A 37 -6.36 3.58 -16.45
CA CYS A 37 -7.29 2.49 -16.17
C CYS A 37 -6.59 1.11 -16.22
N GLN A 38 -5.67 0.89 -17.17
CA GLN A 38 -4.89 -0.35 -17.25
C GLN A 38 -3.96 -0.52 -16.04
N GLU A 39 -3.29 0.54 -15.59
CA GLU A 39 -2.46 0.51 -14.37
C GLU A 39 -3.27 0.20 -13.11
N LYS A 40 -4.54 0.56 -13.09
CA LYS A 40 -5.51 0.29 -12.02
C LYS A 40 -6.30 -1.01 -12.22
N ARG A 41 -5.81 -1.94 -13.02
CA ARG A 41 -6.42 -3.25 -13.31
C ARG A 41 -7.79 -3.17 -14.00
N GLY A 42 -8.06 -2.08 -14.71
CA GLY A 42 -9.32 -1.86 -15.39
C GLY A 42 -9.47 -2.72 -16.64
N ILE A 43 -10.67 -3.24 -16.84
CA ILE A 43 -11.09 -3.96 -18.05
C ILE A 43 -11.96 -3.03 -18.89
N GLN A 44 -11.49 -2.68 -20.08
CA GLN A 44 -12.26 -1.83 -20.99
C GLN A 44 -13.47 -2.58 -21.53
N LYS A 45 -14.65 -1.98 -21.42
CA LYS A 45 -15.91 -2.53 -21.97
C LYS A 45 -16.35 -1.79 -23.19
N ASN A 46 -16.27 -0.47 -23.18
CA ASN A 46 -16.74 0.34 -24.31
C ASN A 46 -15.88 1.61 -24.46
N LEU A 47 -15.84 2.09 -25.69
CA LEU A 47 -15.30 3.40 -26.05
C LEU A 47 -16.23 3.97 -27.13
N ALA A 48 -16.85 5.10 -26.86
CA ALA A 48 -17.78 5.75 -27.80
C ALA A 48 -17.44 7.24 -27.94
N TYR A 49 -17.60 7.76 -29.12
CA TYR A 49 -17.43 9.18 -29.44
C TYR A 49 -18.80 9.89 -29.41
N HIS A 50 -18.93 10.88 -28.54
CA HIS A 50 -20.12 11.71 -28.42
C HIS A 50 -19.78 13.18 -28.67
N GLY A 51 -19.88 13.59 -29.95
CA GLY A 51 -19.55 14.95 -30.36
C GLY A 51 -18.09 15.29 -30.07
N ARG A 52 -17.85 16.19 -29.11
CA ARG A 52 -16.50 16.64 -28.70
C ARG A 52 -15.93 15.86 -27.52
N GLN A 53 -16.62 14.89 -27.02
CA GLN A 53 -16.18 14.07 -25.89
C GLN A 53 -16.12 12.60 -26.27
N VAL A 54 -15.27 11.88 -25.57
CA VAL A 54 -15.18 10.43 -25.62
C VAL A 54 -15.68 9.87 -24.31
N VAL A 55 -16.51 8.85 -24.39
CA VAL A 55 -17.03 8.10 -23.25
C VAL A 55 -16.33 6.77 -23.18
N LEU A 56 -15.62 6.54 -22.08
CA LEU A 56 -14.92 5.30 -21.79
C LEU A 56 -15.68 4.56 -20.68
N THR A 57 -15.99 3.30 -20.91
CA THR A 57 -16.60 2.44 -19.87
C THR A 57 -15.62 1.35 -19.48
N TYR A 58 -15.30 1.29 -18.20
CA TYR A 58 -14.40 0.32 -17.61
C TYR A 58 -15.04 -0.42 -16.46
N GLU A 59 -14.62 -1.67 -16.23
CA GLU A 59 -14.81 -2.35 -14.96
C GLU A 59 -13.53 -2.18 -14.16
N LEU A 60 -13.65 -1.59 -12.98
CA LEU A 60 -12.51 -1.31 -12.08
C LEU A 60 -12.81 -1.84 -10.68
N PRO A 61 -11.81 -2.40 -9.99
CA PRO A 61 -11.96 -2.72 -8.58
C PRO A 61 -12.17 -1.46 -7.74
N LEU A 62 -13.17 -1.46 -6.87
CA LEU A 62 -13.48 -0.32 -6.00
C LEU A 62 -12.26 0.13 -5.17
N ALA A 63 -11.43 -0.83 -4.73
CA ALA A 63 -10.21 -0.53 -3.99
C ALA A 63 -9.19 0.35 -4.74
N GLU A 64 -9.20 0.32 -6.08
CA GLU A 64 -8.34 1.16 -6.91
C GLU A 64 -8.97 2.53 -7.20
N ILE A 65 -10.30 2.66 -7.05
CA ILE A 65 -11.04 3.90 -7.32
C ILE A 65 -10.96 4.84 -6.10
N VAL A 66 -11.22 4.30 -4.90
CA VAL A 66 -11.44 5.08 -3.67
C VAL A 66 -10.22 5.89 -3.23
N LEU A 67 -9.00 5.43 -3.51
CA LEU A 67 -7.80 6.05 -2.95
C LEU A 67 -7.39 7.34 -3.68
N ASP A 68 -7.01 7.21 -4.94
CA ASP A 68 -6.33 8.29 -5.67
C ASP A 68 -6.74 8.39 -7.15
N PHE A 69 -7.67 7.55 -7.60
CA PHE A 69 -8.02 7.48 -9.01
C PHE A 69 -8.61 8.78 -9.53
N PHE A 70 -9.57 9.36 -8.81
CA PHE A 70 -10.24 10.59 -9.22
C PHE A 70 -9.27 11.77 -9.30
N ASP A 71 -8.42 11.94 -8.28
CA ASP A 71 -7.44 13.03 -8.25
C ASP A 71 -6.40 12.87 -9.35
N THR A 72 -5.95 11.62 -9.59
CA THR A 72 -5.04 11.31 -10.69
C THR A 72 -5.67 11.57 -12.05
N LEU A 73 -6.93 11.15 -12.24
CA LEU A 73 -7.70 11.39 -13.46
C LEU A 73 -7.81 12.90 -13.76
N LYS A 74 -8.20 13.69 -12.75
CA LYS A 74 -8.30 15.14 -12.86
C LYS A 74 -6.95 15.78 -13.19
N SER A 75 -5.90 15.37 -12.50
CA SER A 75 -4.55 15.89 -12.73
C SER A 75 -4.05 15.61 -14.16
N LEU A 76 -4.20 14.38 -14.63
CA LEU A 76 -3.75 13.95 -15.96
C LEU A 76 -4.54 14.59 -17.11
N THR A 77 -5.79 14.97 -16.84
CA THR A 77 -6.67 15.59 -17.86
C THR A 77 -6.86 17.09 -17.65
N ARG A 78 -6.01 17.73 -16.84
CA ARG A 78 -6.10 19.18 -16.52
C ARG A 78 -7.48 19.60 -16.03
N GLY A 79 -8.18 18.70 -15.32
CA GLY A 79 -9.52 18.94 -14.81
C GLY A 79 -10.68 18.68 -15.77
N TYR A 80 -10.40 18.34 -17.04
CA TYR A 80 -11.46 18.18 -18.06
C TYR A 80 -12.24 16.87 -17.95
N ALA A 81 -11.64 15.79 -17.44
CA ALA A 81 -12.36 14.53 -17.30
C ALA A 81 -13.36 14.58 -16.15
N SER A 82 -14.47 13.92 -16.33
CA SER A 82 -15.42 13.56 -15.28
C SER A 82 -15.64 12.06 -15.27
N MET A 83 -16.04 11.53 -14.13
CA MET A 83 -16.35 10.11 -14.01
C MET A 83 -17.58 9.91 -13.13
N ASP A 84 -18.26 8.82 -13.40
CA ASP A 84 -19.32 8.25 -12.59
C ASP A 84 -19.03 6.77 -12.39
N TYR A 85 -19.47 6.18 -11.28
CA TYR A 85 -19.26 4.77 -11.01
C TYR A 85 -20.43 4.16 -10.25
N ASP A 86 -20.76 2.93 -10.63
CA ASP A 86 -21.85 2.15 -10.02
C ASP A 86 -21.34 0.76 -9.70
N PHE A 87 -21.80 0.22 -8.56
CA PHE A 87 -21.48 -1.15 -8.18
C PHE A 87 -22.01 -2.15 -9.21
N LEU A 88 -21.16 -3.06 -9.66
CA LEU A 88 -21.51 -4.10 -10.61
C LEU A 88 -21.70 -5.45 -9.91
N GLU A 89 -20.64 -5.98 -9.33
CA GLU A 89 -20.63 -7.33 -8.74
C GLU A 89 -19.43 -7.53 -7.80
N PHE A 90 -19.46 -8.64 -7.05
CA PHE A 90 -18.29 -9.17 -6.36
C PHE A 90 -17.60 -10.21 -7.24
N ARG A 91 -16.31 -10.04 -7.52
CA ARG A 91 -15.51 -10.95 -8.36
C ARG A 91 -14.35 -11.52 -7.58
N ALA A 92 -14.06 -12.82 -7.81
CA ALA A 92 -12.89 -13.49 -7.26
C ALA A 92 -11.61 -12.76 -7.65
N SER A 93 -10.72 -12.54 -6.69
CA SER A 93 -9.49 -11.80 -6.90
C SER A 93 -8.34 -12.36 -6.06
N ASP A 94 -7.13 -12.35 -6.63
CA ASP A 94 -5.91 -12.76 -5.94
C ASP A 94 -5.40 -11.60 -5.07
N VAL A 95 -6.12 -11.30 -4.00
CA VAL A 95 -5.72 -10.31 -3.01
C VAL A 95 -5.04 -10.99 -1.82
N VAL A 96 -4.04 -10.32 -1.28
CA VAL A 96 -3.24 -10.80 -0.15
C VAL A 96 -3.23 -9.76 0.97
N LYS A 97 -3.10 -10.25 2.21
CA LYS A 97 -2.88 -9.38 3.35
C LYS A 97 -1.40 -9.03 3.43
N VAL A 98 -1.10 -7.74 3.40
CA VAL A 98 0.24 -7.20 3.66
C VAL A 98 0.28 -6.68 5.08
N ASP A 99 1.09 -7.30 5.92
CA ASP A 99 1.35 -6.87 7.29
C ASP A 99 2.58 -5.96 7.33
N MET A 100 2.51 -4.87 8.08
CA MET A 100 3.66 -4.03 8.40
C MET A 100 4.22 -4.41 9.76
N LEU A 101 5.55 -4.66 9.80
CA LEU A 101 6.25 -4.98 11.03
C LEU A 101 7.25 -3.87 11.36
N ILE A 102 7.27 -3.44 12.62
CA ILE A 102 8.24 -2.49 13.16
C ILE A 102 9.01 -3.22 14.24
N ASN A 103 10.32 -3.37 14.06
CA ASN A 103 11.21 -4.17 14.92
C ASN A 103 10.74 -5.62 15.16
N GLY A 104 10.04 -6.20 14.20
CA GLY A 104 9.48 -7.55 14.26
C GLY A 104 8.05 -7.63 14.79
N ASP A 105 7.55 -6.57 15.41
CA ASP A 105 6.17 -6.52 15.90
C ASP A 105 5.20 -6.06 14.81
N LYS A 106 4.08 -6.79 14.66
CA LYS A 106 3.03 -6.43 13.70
C LYS A 106 2.26 -5.19 14.16
N VAL A 107 2.03 -4.28 13.22
CA VAL A 107 1.25 -3.07 13.45
C VAL A 107 -0.07 -3.20 12.69
N ASP A 108 -1.11 -3.70 13.35
CA ASP A 108 -2.42 -3.99 12.74
C ASP A 108 -3.05 -2.81 11.99
N PRO A 109 -3.01 -1.56 12.47
CA PRO A 109 -3.57 -0.42 11.75
C PRO A 109 -2.93 -0.15 10.38
N LEU A 110 -1.69 -0.61 10.17
CA LEU A 110 -0.96 -0.47 8.92
C LEU A 110 -1.12 -1.67 7.99
N SER A 111 -1.76 -2.75 8.45
CA SER A 111 -2.06 -3.90 7.61
C SER A 111 -3.09 -3.55 6.55
N SER A 112 -2.89 -4.05 5.33
CA SER A 112 -3.75 -3.77 4.19
C SER A 112 -4.00 -5.01 3.35
N ILE A 113 -5.15 -5.05 2.68
CA ILE A 113 -5.48 -6.09 1.70
C ILE A 113 -5.24 -5.50 0.32
N ILE A 114 -4.32 -6.09 -0.43
CA ILE A 114 -3.83 -5.55 -1.71
C ILE A 114 -3.77 -6.69 -2.71
N HIS A 115 -4.03 -6.41 -3.99
CA HIS A 115 -3.84 -7.40 -5.05
C HIS A 115 -2.38 -7.84 -5.13
N ARG A 116 -2.14 -9.14 -5.30
CA ARG A 116 -0.79 -9.75 -5.26
C ARG A 116 0.19 -9.10 -6.22
N SER A 117 -0.24 -8.74 -7.42
CA SER A 117 0.63 -8.09 -8.42
C SER A 117 1.19 -6.73 -7.96
N SER A 118 0.44 -5.97 -7.15
CA SER A 118 0.85 -4.65 -6.65
C SER A 118 1.40 -4.69 -5.23
N ALA A 119 1.28 -5.82 -4.53
CA ALA A 119 1.66 -5.93 -3.11
C ALA A 119 3.13 -5.59 -2.85
N ARG A 120 4.07 -6.06 -3.68
CA ARG A 120 5.51 -5.74 -3.54
C ARG A 120 5.81 -4.25 -3.74
N ARG A 121 5.19 -3.63 -4.75
CA ARG A 121 5.36 -2.19 -5.01
C ARG A 121 4.78 -1.37 -3.87
N ARG A 122 3.52 -1.62 -3.50
CA ARG A 122 2.85 -0.92 -2.38
C ARG A 122 3.56 -1.14 -1.05
N GLY A 123 4.02 -2.35 -0.76
CA GLY A 123 4.79 -2.65 0.46
C GLY A 123 6.08 -1.83 0.55
N ARG A 124 6.82 -1.65 -0.56
CA ARG A 124 8.00 -0.78 -0.62
C ARG A 124 7.66 0.69 -0.41
N GLU A 125 6.63 1.18 -1.08
CA GLU A 125 6.16 2.58 -0.97
C GLU A 125 5.79 2.91 0.48
N ILE A 126 5.03 2.05 1.14
CA ILE A 126 4.64 2.22 2.55
C ILE A 126 5.86 2.18 3.47
N ALA A 127 6.76 1.18 3.28
CA ALA A 127 7.97 1.06 4.09
C ALA A 127 8.89 2.27 3.93
N ALA A 128 9.07 2.77 2.70
CA ALA A 128 9.86 3.98 2.42
C ALA A 128 9.25 5.22 3.07
N LYS A 129 7.92 5.38 2.97
CA LYS A 129 7.22 6.50 3.59
C LYS A 129 7.28 6.46 5.12
N LEU A 130 7.16 5.28 5.71
CA LEU A 130 7.34 5.11 7.16
C LEU A 130 8.77 5.45 7.59
N ARG A 131 9.78 5.08 6.81
CA ARG A 131 11.17 5.45 7.09
C ARG A 131 11.38 6.97 7.13
N GLU A 132 10.68 7.73 6.30
CA GLU A 132 10.73 9.20 6.27
C GLU A 132 9.99 9.82 7.46
N LEU A 133 8.86 9.23 7.85
CA LEU A 133 8.00 9.75 8.91
C LEU A 133 8.48 9.39 10.32
N ILE A 134 9.10 8.22 10.50
CA ILE A 134 9.59 7.78 11.81
C ILE A 134 10.88 8.54 12.14
N PRO A 135 10.89 9.35 13.21
CA PRO A 135 12.09 10.06 13.63
C PRO A 135 13.16 9.07 14.08
N ARG A 136 14.44 9.45 13.89
CA ARG A 136 15.56 8.64 14.34
C ARG A 136 15.52 8.47 15.86
N GLN A 137 15.67 7.24 16.29
CA GLN A 137 15.72 6.84 17.71
C GLN A 137 17.17 6.57 18.13
N MET A 138 17.38 6.22 19.40
CA MET A 138 18.70 5.81 19.91
C MET A 138 19.13 4.42 19.46
N TYR A 139 18.24 3.67 18.80
CA TYR A 139 18.45 2.36 18.21
C TYR A 139 17.93 2.33 16.78
N ASP A 140 18.39 1.36 16.00
CA ASP A 140 17.90 1.17 14.64
C ASP A 140 16.48 0.63 14.65
N VAL A 141 15.59 1.22 13.84
CA VAL A 141 14.21 0.77 13.69
C VAL A 141 14.08 0.05 12.36
N ALA A 142 13.84 -1.25 12.40
CA ALA A 142 13.59 -2.07 11.22
C ALA A 142 12.11 -1.98 10.84
N ILE A 143 11.84 -1.61 9.58
CA ILE A 143 10.50 -1.55 9.00
C ILE A 143 10.43 -2.64 7.93
N GLN A 144 9.43 -3.51 8.01
CA GLN A 144 9.27 -4.61 7.08
C GLN A 144 7.81 -4.70 6.61
N ALA A 145 7.63 -5.00 5.33
CA ALA A 145 6.34 -5.42 4.80
C ALA A 145 6.38 -6.92 4.53
N ALA A 146 5.38 -7.66 4.96
CA ALA A 146 5.34 -9.11 4.82
C ALA A 146 3.98 -9.60 4.32
N ILE A 147 4.00 -10.69 3.55
CA ILE A 147 2.81 -11.48 3.17
C ILE A 147 2.95 -12.83 3.88
N GLY A 148 2.15 -13.05 4.93
CA GLY A 148 2.33 -14.22 5.79
C GLY A 148 3.72 -14.24 6.43
N ALA A 149 4.53 -15.22 6.07
CA ALA A 149 5.92 -15.37 6.54
C ALA A 149 6.96 -14.72 5.59
N GLU A 150 6.58 -14.37 4.36
CA GLU A 150 7.49 -13.82 3.36
C GLU A 150 7.65 -12.30 3.54
N ILE A 151 8.89 -11.84 3.74
CA ILE A 151 9.22 -10.40 3.77
C ILE A 151 9.37 -9.90 2.33
N ILE A 152 8.50 -9.01 1.90
CA ILE A 152 8.47 -8.45 0.54
C ILE A 152 9.18 -7.12 0.40
N ALA A 153 9.36 -6.38 1.50
CA ALA A 153 10.11 -5.14 1.54
C ALA A 153 10.72 -4.92 2.92
N ARG A 154 11.88 -4.25 2.95
CA ARG A 154 12.57 -3.90 4.19
C ARG A 154 13.22 -2.53 4.05
N GLU A 155 13.02 -1.69 5.05
CA GLU A 155 13.67 -0.40 5.25
C GLU A 155 14.22 -0.30 6.67
N ASN A 156 15.13 0.62 6.90
CA ASN A 156 15.73 0.80 8.22
C ASN A 156 15.92 2.29 8.53
N VAL A 157 15.45 2.72 9.70
CA VAL A 157 15.74 4.04 10.26
C VAL A 157 16.97 3.92 11.14
N LYS A 158 18.09 4.50 10.70
CA LYS A 158 19.35 4.43 11.44
C LYS A 158 19.27 5.19 12.76
N ALA A 159 19.90 4.65 13.79
CA ALA A 159 20.03 5.29 15.09
C ALA A 159 20.70 6.69 14.99
N LEU A 160 20.37 7.56 15.94
CA LEU A 160 20.98 8.89 16.07
C LEU A 160 22.48 8.83 16.38
N ARG A 161 22.92 7.78 17.08
CA ARG A 161 24.31 7.56 17.45
C ARG A 161 24.78 6.18 17.00
N LYS A 162 26.10 6.03 16.77
CA LYS A 162 26.72 4.74 16.55
C LYS A 162 26.27 3.76 17.63
N ASN A 163 25.82 2.58 17.24
CA ASN A 163 25.27 1.55 18.12
C ASN A 163 26.17 1.34 19.37
N VAL A 164 25.72 1.85 20.51
CA VAL A 164 26.47 1.76 21.78
C VAL A 164 26.60 0.30 22.22
N LEU A 165 25.62 -0.55 21.80
CA LEU A 165 25.59 -1.98 22.06
C LEU A 165 26.66 -2.76 21.28
N ALA A 166 27.12 -2.24 20.12
CA ALA A 166 28.19 -2.86 19.34
C ALA A 166 29.56 -2.77 20.03
N LYS A 167 29.72 -1.84 20.97
CA LYS A 167 30.94 -1.72 21.79
C LYS A 167 30.93 -2.61 23.04
N CYS A 168 29.82 -3.27 23.36
CA CYS A 168 29.75 -4.23 24.43
C CYS A 168 30.29 -5.58 23.93
N TYR A 169 31.62 -5.74 23.94
CA TYR A 169 32.30 -6.96 23.57
C TYR A 169 31.86 -8.13 24.45
N GLY A 170 31.62 -9.28 23.80
CA GLY A 170 31.61 -10.59 24.41
C GLY A 170 30.58 -10.82 25.50
N GLY A 171 29.34 -11.16 25.13
CA GLY A 171 28.51 -12.05 25.93
C GLY A 171 27.87 -11.52 27.21
N ASP A 172 28.17 -10.34 27.75
CA ASP A 172 27.56 -9.83 28.96
C ASP A 172 26.16 -9.21 28.69
N ILE A 173 25.17 -10.09 28.68
CA ILE A 173 23.74 -9.75 28.49
C ILE A 173 23.31 -8.78 29.60
N THR A 174 23.82 -8.89 30.81
CA THR A 174 23.45 -8.05 31.96
C THR A 174 23.90 -6.59 31.74
N ARG A 175 25.08 -6.39 31.19
CA ARG A 175 25.61 -5.06 30.88
C ARG A 175 24.86 -4.40 29.73
N LYS A 176 24.49 -5.17 28.69
CA LYS A 176 23.63 -4.72 27.60
C LYS A 176 22.25 -4.28 28.11
N ARG A 177 21.65 -5.05 29.02
CA ARG A 177 20.35 -4.77 29.60
C ARG A 177 20.37 -3.51 30.45
N LYS A 178 21.37 -3.37 31.34
CA LYS A 178 21.56 -2.15 32.15
C LYS A 178 21.78 -0.89 31.32
N LEU A 179 22.49 -1.01 30.19
CA LEU A 179 22.72 0.10 29.28
C LEU A 179 21.44 0.52 28.58
N LEU A 180 20.61 -0.44 28.14
CA LEU A 180 19.29 -0.18 27.52
C LEU A 180 18.31 0.45 28.51
N GLU A 181 18.30 -0.02 29.78
CA GLU A 181 17.49 0.55 30.84
C GLU A 181 17.90 2.00 31.18
N LYS A 182 19.21 2.29 31.16
CA LYS A 182 19.73 3.64 31.40
C LYS A 182 19.38 4.59 30.25
N ILE A 183 19.38 4.11 29.00
CA ILE A 183 19.01 4.88 27.84
C ILE A 183 17.49 5.11 27.84
N GLY A 184 16.67 4.11 28.18
CA GLY A 184 15.21 4.22 28.28
C GLY A 184 14.75 5.21 29.36
N ARG A 185 15.44 5.28 30.52
CA ARG A 185 15.12 6.24 31.59
C ARG A 185 15.53 7.69 31.31
N ALA A 186 16.42 7.93 30.36
CA ALA A 186 16.86 9.28 29.98
C ALA A 186 15.90 10.00 29.02
N HIS A 187 14.80 9.36 28.63
CA HIS A 187 13.81 9.87 27.69
C HIS A 187 12.37 9.84 28.22
N VAL A 188 12.17 9.77 29.54
CA VAL A 188 10.88 9.98 30.22
C VAL A 188 10.86 11.35 30.86
#